data_95e0f7ea9a8fd461cca161c793a32606
#
_entry.id   95e0f7ea9a8fd461cca161c793a32606
#
_cell.length_a   1.000
_cell.length_b   1.000
_cell.length_c   1.000
_cell.angle_alpha   90.00
_cell.angle_beta   90.00
_cell.angle_gamma   90.00
#
_symmetry.space_group_name_H-M   'P 1'
#
loop_
_entity.id
_entity.type
_entity.pdbx_description
1 polymer ?
#
loop_
_entity_poly.entity_id
_entity_poly.type
_entity_poly.pdbx_seq_one_letter_code
_entity_poly.pdbx_strand_id
1 'polypeptide(L)'
;SIAFRKLIDGEYLATAPIVGWSYDVDVAPLKNRAAAAHASWLLGDRGILMGSDLLPLSARSGVLRFAAPQGWKVLGPNGTIADIGKVVIPVGTGWTEVAPTAGYPGLLITGNWHFTTPEAVEMIREIHDAYRKVYQEGAILSTVVISNFPVQVSPGNWEAETRGNTVTILSSDMPFRTQSLQRLHEQLRHEMFHLWIPNTLNLTGNYDWFYEGFALYESLKLAVGLNRIRFDDFLDTLSRAHTIDGALGQRVSLIQASGNHFVGSNTQVYARGMLVAFLCDLALLEQSKGKRSVEDLLRELFAKHRKPAEAADGNTTVLGLLRSNANAAPVVEKYIAGTENLEWTSELAGAGIEDADAGPLTNLRVKEKLSGRQKALLDKLGYNNWRKLSLKSK
;
A
#
# COMPACT_ATOMS: atom_id res chain seq x y z
N SER A 1 16.87 -19.05 -39.42
CA SER A 1 16.22 -19.35 -38.13
C SER A 1 17.12 -20.28 -37.33
N ILE A 2 17.26 -19.98 -36.04
CA ILE A 2 18.01 -20.80 -35.08
C ILE A 2 17.03 -21.82 -34.50
N ALA A 3 17.42 -23.08 -34.46
CA ALA A 3 16.62 -24.10 -33.79
C ALA A 3 16.68 -23.94 -32.29
N PHE A 4 15.56 -24.13 -31.60
CA PHE A 4 15.54 -24.20 -30.13
C PHE A 4 14.73 -25.39 -29.65
N ARG A 5 15.12 -25.87 -28.48
CA ARG A 5 14.45 -26.94 -27.76
C ARG A 5 13.70 -26.34 -26.59
N LYS A 6 12.39 -26.60 -26.51
CA LYS A 6 11.61 -26.27 -25.32
C LYS A 6 12.09 -27.13 -24.15
N LEU A 7 12.37 -26.51 -23.01
CA LEU A 7 12.74 -27.19 -21.76
C LEU A 7 11.49 -27.40 -20.89
N ILE A 8 10.81 -26.33 -20.58
CA ILE A 8 9.53 -26.27 -19.89
C ILE A 8 8.69 -25.14 -20.53
N ASP A 9 7.47 -24.93 -20.07
CA ASP A 9 6.68 -23.80 -20.53
C ASP A 9 7.37 -22.47 -20.19
N GLY A 10 7.56 -21.64 -21.20
CA GLY A 10 8.26 -20.37 -21.10
C GLY A 10 9.79 -20.43 -21.18
N GLU A 11 10.42 -21.64 -21.16
CA GLU A 11 11.86 -21.77 -21.26
C GLU A 11 12.30 -22.53 -22.52
N TYR A 12 13.22 -21.93 -23.26
CA TYR A 12 13.76 -22.46 -24.50
C TYR A 12 15.28 -22.39 -24.54
N LEU A 13 15.92 -23.48 -24.94
CA LEU A 13 17.36 -23.56 -25.16
C LEU A 13 17.65 -23.36 -26.64
N ALA A 14 18.36 -22.31 -26.98
CA ALA A 14 18.85 -22.07 -28.35
C ALA A 14 20.14 -22.85 -28.62
N THR A 15 20.29 -23.33 -29.84
CA THR A 15 21.49 -24.08 -30.29
C THR A 15 22.65 -23.18 -30.69
N ALA A 16 22.44 -21.86 -30.74
CA ALA A 16 23.46 -20.85 -31.06
C ALA A 16 23.12 -19.53 -30.37
N PRO A 17 24.07 -18.57 -30.23
CA PRO A 17 23.79 -17.25 -29.70
C PRO A 17 22.65 -16.56 -30.43
N ILE A 18 21.70 -15.97 -29.67
CA ILE A 18 20.54 -15.28 -30.22
C ILE A 18 20.82 -13.79 -30.22
N VAL A 19 20.59 -13.12 -31.36
CA VAL A 19 20.67 -11.66 -31.54
C VAL A 19 19.30 -10.99 -31.35
N GLY A 20 18.21 -11.75 -31.50
CA GLY A 20 16.84 -11.29 -31.35
C GLY A 20 15.86 -12.44 -31.45
N TRP A 21 14.71 -12.24 -30.82
CA TRP A 21 13.55 -13.16 -30.89
C TRP A 21 12.27 -12.36 -30.95
N SER A 22 11.18 -13.00 -31.37
CA SER A 22 9.81 -12.47 -31.32
C SER A 22 8.87 -13.50 -30.73
N TYR A 23 7.85 -13.03 -30.06
CA TYR A 23 6.78 -13.86 -29.49
C TYR A 23 5.51 -13.02 -29.33
N ASP A 24 4.39 -13.68 -29.24
CA ASP A 24 3.10 -13.08 -28.95
C ASP A 24 2.75 -13.29 -27.48
N VAL A 25 2.16 -12.28 -26.87
CA VAL A 25 1.66 -12.32 -25.49
C VAL A 25 0.15 -12.13 -25.53
N ASP A 26 -0.58 -13.05 -24.93
CA ASP A 26 -2.01 -12.87 -24.72
C ASP A 26 -2.22 -11.94 -23.52
N VAL A 27 -2.81 -10.80 -23.81
CA VAL A 27 -3.12 -9.75 -22.82
C VAL A 27 -4.63 -9.55 -22.66
N ALA A 28 -5.42 -10.58 -22.96
CA ALA A 28 -6.85 -10.56 -22.67
C ALA A 28 -7.07 -10.37 -21.14
N PRO A 29 -8.09 -9.59 -20.74
CA PRO A 29 -8.38 -9.38 -19.33
C PRO A 29 -8.61 -10.69 -18.57
N LEU A 30 -7.93 -10.85 -17.44
CA LEU A 30 -8.10 -12.02 -16.59
C LEU A 30 -9.50 -12.03 -15.98
N LYS A 31 -10.11 -13.22 -15.90
CA LYS A 31 -11.41 -13.41 -15.25
C LYS A 31 -11.35 -13.15 -13.73
N ASN A 32 -10.20 -13.39 -13.13
CA ASN A 32 -9.96 -13.10 -11.72
C ASN A 32 -9.69 -11.60 -11.53
N ARG A 33 -10.62 -10.91 -10.91
CA ARG A 33 -10.51 -9.46 -10.63
C ARG A 33 -9.30 -9.12 -9.74
N ALA A 34 -8.97 -9.97 -8.77
CA ALA A 34 -7.86 -9.76 -7.84
C ALA A 34 -6.48 -9.73 -8.53
N ALA A 35 -6.39 -10.17 -9.78
CA ALA A 35 -5.17 -10.08 -10.57
C ALA A 35 -5.16 -8.88 -11.53
N ALA A 36 -6.25 -8.13 -11.63
CA ALA A 36 -6.40 -7.12 -12.68
C ALA A 36 -5.43 -5.93 -12.51
N ALA A 37 -5.07 -5.57 -11.26
CA ALA A 37 -4.07 -4.53 -10.99
C ALA A 37 -2.62 -5.04 -11.09
N HIS A 38 -2.43 -6.36 -11.11
CA HIS A 38 -1.11 -7.02 -11.07
C HIS A 38 -0.68 -7.63 -12.40
N ALA A 39 -1.52 -7.60 -13.42
CA ALA A 39 -1.27 -8.22 -14.71
C ALA A 39 -1.60 -7.28 -15.87
N SER A 40 -0.95 -7.51 -17.01
CA SER A 40 -1.22 -6.80 -18.26
C SER A 40 -2.59 -7.18 -18.81
N TRP A 41 -3.29 -6.19 -19.35
CA TRP A 41 -4.55 -6.40 -20.08
C TRP A 41 -4.77 -5.33 -21.14
N LEU A 42 -5.48 -5.70 -22.22
CA LEU A 42 -5.90 -4.79 -23.28
C LEU A 42 -7.41 -4.95 -23.54
N LEU A 43 -8.06 -3.84 -23.77
CA LEU A 43 -9.40 -3.71 -24.35
C LEU A 43 -9.31 -3.05 -25.73
N GLY A 44 -10.44 -2.88 -26.39
CA GLY A 44 -10.48 -2.27 -27.72
C GLY A 44 -10.00 -0.82 -27.80
N ASP A 45 -10.02 -0.10 -26.70
CA ASP A 45 -9.72 1.33 -26.62
C ASP A 45 -8.63 1.72 -25.62
N ARG A 46 -8.28 0.82 -24.68
CA ARG A 46 -7.32 1.07 -23.61
C ARG A 46 -6.72 -0.20 -23.03
N GLY A 47 -5.64 -0.06 -22.31
CA GLY A 47 -5.03 -1.15 -21.54
C GLY A 47 -3.97 -0.66 -20.58
N ILE A 48 -3.50 -1.59 -19.77
CA ILE A 48 -2.35 -1.43 -18.90
C ILE A 48 -1.41 -2.59 -19.19
N LEU A 49 -0.17 -2.30 -19.53
CA LEU A 49 0.86 -3.28 -19.79
C LEU A 49 1.90 -3.21 -18.69
N MET A 50 2.33 -4.37 -18.21
CA MET A 50 3.38 -4.51 -17.19
C MET A 50 4.62 -5.10 -17.82
N GLY A 51 5.77 -4.48 -17.62
CA GLY A 51 7.02 -4.94 -18.21
C GLY A 51 7.39 -6.38 -17.81
N SER A 52 7.02 -6.80 -16.59
CA SER A 52 7.18 -8.17 -16.10
C SER A 52 6.44 -9.23 -16.90
N ASP A 53 5.31 -8.87 -17.52
CA ASP A 53 4.48 -9.81 -18.29
C ASP A 53 4.89 -9.86 -19.76
N LEU A 54 5.53 -8.78 -20.21
CA LEU A 54 5.90 -8.60 -21.62
C LEU A 54 7.28 -9.14 -21.95
N LEU A 55 8.16 -9.30 -20.96
CA LEU A 55 9.56 -9.65 -21.16
C LEU A 55 9.97 -10.80 -20.25
N PRO A 56 10.97 -11.61 -20.67
CA PRO A 56 11.51 -12.65 -19.82
C PRO A 56 11.99 -12.11 -18.48
N LEU A 57 11.84 -12.87 -17.40
CA LEU A 57 12.27 -12.50 -16.04
C LEU A 57 13.76 -12.14 -15.93
N SER A 58 14.57 -12.61 -16.88
CA SER A 58 15.98 -12.26 -16.99
C SER A 58 16.25 -10.87 -17.56
N ALA A 59 15.26 -10.26 -18.22
CA ALA A 59 15.37 -8.91 -18.76
C ALA A 59 15.28 -7.89 -17.62
N ARG A 60 16.41 -7.34 -17.21
CA ARG A 60 16.49 -6.36 -16.11
C ARG A 60 16.38 -4.92 -16.60
N SER A 61 17.12 -4.57 -17.62
CA SER A 61 17.19 -3.21 -18.16
C SER A 61 17.20 -3.21 -19.68
N GLY A 62 16.83 -2.11 -20.29
CA GLY A 62 16.84 -1.96 -21.73
C GLY A 62 16.09 -0.73 -22.22
N VAL A 63 15.89 -0.67 -23.53
CA VAL A 63 15.11 0.39 -24.20
C VAL A 63 13.83 -0.24 -24.73
N LEU A 64 12.68 0.23 -24.25
CA LEU A 64 11.38 -0.16 -24.78
C LEU A 64 11.01 0.77 -25.96
N ARG A 65 10.58 0.18 -27.05
CA ARG A 65 10.02 0.90 -28.20
C ARG A 65 8.67 0.29 -28.54
N PHE A 66 7.69 1.14 -28.73
CA PHE A 66 6.31 0.71 -29.01
C PHE A 66 5.89 1.11 -30.41
N ALA A 67 5.26 0.18 -31.13
CA ALA A 67 4.46 0.45 -32.29
C ALA A 67 3.00 0.25 -31.92
N ALA A 68 2.28 1.34 -31.70
CA ALA A 68 0.88 1.30 -31.29
C ALA A 68 -0.05 1.49 -32.50
N PRO A 69 -1.30 1.03 -32.45
CA PRO A 69 -2.32 1.31 -33.45
C PRO A 69 -2.51 2.84 -33.65
N GLN A 70 -2.99 3.23 -34.83
CA GLN A 70 -3.25 4.64 -35.11
C GLN A 70 -4.20 5.25 -34.07
N GLY A 71 -3.81 6.42 -33.53
CA GLY A 71 -4.57 7.15 -32.52
C GLY A 71 -4.33 6.69 -31.08
N TRP A 72 -3.66 5.56 -30.86
CA TRP A 72 -3.30 5.13 -29.52
C TRP A 72 -2.10 5.91 -28.98
N LYS A 73 -2.18 6.26 -27.70
CA LYS A 73 -1.05 6.78 -26.93
C LYS A 73 -0.38 5.65 -26.15
N VAL A 74 0.91 5.77 -25.94
CA VAL A 74 1.70 4.96 -25.02
C VAL A 74 2.18 5.88 -23.91
N LEU A 75 1.65 5.70 -22.71
CA LEU A 75 1.80 6.63 -21.58
C LEU A 75 2.73 5.98 -20.53
N GLY A 76 3.96 5.70 -20.93
CA GLY A 76 4.95 5.05 -20.10
C GLY A 76 6.31 5.73 -20.21
N PRO A 77 7.30 5.23 -19.48
CA PRO A 77 8.64 5.76 -19.55
C PRO A 77 9.25 5.55 -20.94
N ASN A 78 9.88 6.60 -21.47
CA ASN A 78 10.63 6.57 -22.71
C ASN A 78 12.14 6.52 -22.43
N GLY A 79 12.88 5.78 -23.25
CA GLY A 79 14.35 5.70 -23.16
C GLY A 79 14.84 4.47 -22.42
N THR A 80 16.00 4.57 -21.77
CA THR A 80 16.61 3.45 -21.03
C THR A 80 15.91 3.26 -19.70
N ILE A 81 15.44 2.05 -19.47
CA ILE A 81 14.77 1.62 -18.25
C ILE A 81 15.73 0.74 -17.45
N ALA A 82 15.94 1.11 -16.19
CA ALA A 82 16.87 0.42 -15.30
C ALA A 82 16.28 -0.86 -14.71
N ASP A 83 14.95 -0.92 -14.55
CA ASP A 83 14.23 -2.08 -14.02
C ASP A 83 12.91 -2.25 -14.77
N ILE A 84 12.95 -3.06 -15.82
CA ILE A 84 11.80 -3.30 -16.71
C ILE A 84 10.66 -3.97 -15.96
N GLY A 85 10.96 -4.85 -15.02
CA GLY A 85 9.94 -5.53 -14.21
C GLY A 85 9.06 -4.59 -13.38
N LYS A 86 9.52 -3.35 -13.16
CA LYS A 86 8.78 -2.33 -12.40
C LYS A 86 8.05 -1.31 -13.27
N VAL A 87 8.03 -1.51 -14.57
CA VAL A 87 7.39 -0.57 -15.50
C VAL A 87 5.93 -0.91 -15.67
N VAL A 88 5.09 0.12 -15.56
CA VAL A 88 3.66 0.09 -15.90
C VAL A 88 3.43 1.06 -17.06
N ILE A 89 2.74 0.62 -18.09
CA ILE A 89 2.55 1.35 -19.34
C ILE A 89 1.06 1.39 -19.69
N PRO A 90 0.34 2.43 -19.32
CA PRO A 90 -1.01 2.66 -19.83
C PRO A 90 -0.97 2.95 -21.33
N VAL A 91 -1.88 2.33 -22.08
CA VAL A 91 -1.97 2.47 -23.54
C VAL A 91 -3.42 2.67 -23.98
N GLY A 92 -3.64 3.36 -25.09
CA GLY A 92 -4.97 3.53 -25.68
C GLY A 92 -5.34 4.98 -25.97
N THR A 93 -6.61 5.21 -26.30
CA THR A 93 -7.17 6.52 -26.69
C THR A 93 -7.90 7.24 -25.59
N GLY A 94 -8.44 6.49 -24.60
CA GLY A 94 -9.40 6.99 -23.58
C GLY A 94 -8.77 7.61 -22.35
N TRP A 95 -7.47 7.91 -22.33
CA TRP A 95 -6.76 8.45 -21.18
C TRP A 95 -6.78 9.97 -21.12
N THR A 96 -7.17 10.52 -19.98
CA THR A 96 -6.91 11.91 -19.61
C THR A 96 -5.61 11.97 -18.84
N GLU A 97 -4.70 12.84 -19.29
CA GLU A 97 -3.38 13.01 -18.72
C GLU A 97 -3.26 14.35 -18.00
N VAL A 98 -2.80 14.32 -16.77
CA VAL A 98 -2.36 15.50 -16.03
C VAL A 98 -0.87 15.32 -15.76
N ALA A 99 -0.07 16.16 -16.40
CA ALA A 99 1.39 16.10 -16.29
C ALA A 99 1.85 16.29 -14.83
N PRO A 100 2.94 15.64 -14.40
CA PRO A 100 3.54 15.90 -13.11
C PRO A 100 3.98 17.38 -13.05
N THR A 101 3.72 18.00 -11.91
CA THR A 101 4.18 19.36 -11.64
C THR A 101 5.27 19.35 -10.59
N ALA A 102 6.00 20.46 -10.40
CA ALA A 102 7.14 20.53 -9.49
C ALA A 102 6.85 19.90 -8.11
N GLY A 103 7.33 18.69 -7.91
CA GLY A 103 7.22 17.96 -6.66
C GLY A 103 5.94 17.14 -6.45
N TYR A 104 5.03 17.03 -7.45
CA TYR A 104 3.80 16.24 -7.33
C TYR A 104 3.69 15.18 -8.42
N PRO A 105 3.05 14.03 -8.10
CA PRO A 105 2.76 12.97 -9.06
C PRO A 105 1.95 13.46 -10.26
N GLY A 106 2.18 12.85 -11.44
CA GLY A 106 1.27 12.93 -12.57
C GLY A 106 0.04 12.03 -12.35
N LEU A 107 -1.01 12.28 -13.12
CA LEU A 107 -2.23 11.47 -13.11
C LEU A 107 -2.59 11.05 -14.53
N LEU A 108 -2.83 9.76 -14.72
CA LEU A 108 -3.46 9.16 -15.90
C LEU A 108 -4.79 8.57 -15.45
N ILE A 109 -5.88 9.06 -15.99
CA ILE A 109 -7.22 8.62 -15.58
C ILE A 109 -8.10 8.30 -16.78
N THR A 110 -8.85 7.21 -16.69
CA THR A 110 -9.86 6.81 -17.69
C THR A 110 -11.09 6.25 -16.98
N GLY A 111 -12.22 6.30 -17.65
CA GLY A 111 -13.51 5.84 -17.12
C GLY A 111 -14.43 6.98 -16.67
N ASN A 112 -15.61 6.60 -16.20
CA ASN A 112 -16.61 7.53 -15.69
C ASN A 112 -16.64 7.44 -14.16
N TRP A 113 -16.50 8.59 -13.51
CA TRP A 113 -16.40 8.68 -12.06
C TRP A 113 -17.38 9.72 -11.51
N HIS A 114 -17.86 9.53 -10.29
CA HIS A 114 -18.62 10.54 -9.55
C HIS A 114 -17.75 11.67 -8.95
N PHE A 115 -16.43 11.55 -9.09
CA PHE A 115 -15.48 12.62 -8.79
C PHE A 115 -14.90 13.17 -10.09
N THR A 116 -14.39 14.39 -10.02
CA THR A 116 -13.72 15.06 -11.14
C THR A 116 -12.20 14.82 -11.14
N THR A 117 -11.56 14.96 -12.30
CA THR A 117 -10.09 14.90 -12.39
C THR A 117 -9.39 15.92 -11.47
N PRO A 118 -9.84 17.20 -11.34
CA PRO A 118 -9.26 18.12 -10.36
C PRO A 118 -9.35 17.62 -8.91
N GLU A 119 -10.45 17.02 -8.49
CA GLU A 119 -10.58 16.44 -7.14
C GLU A 119 -9.61 15.29 -6.89
N ALA A 120 -9.41 14.42 -7.89
CA ALA A 120 -8.41 13.36 -7.80
C ALA A 120 -6.99 13.94 -7.67
N VAL A 121 -6.64 14.97 -8.44
CA VAL A 121 -5.36 15.66 -8.37
C VAL A 121 -5.14 16.30 -6.99
N GLU A 122 -6.17 16.95 -6.44
CA GLU A 122 -6.10 17.57 -5.11
C GLU A 122 -5.87 16.51 -4.02
N MET A 123 -6.57 15.37 -4.08
CA MET A 123 -6.35 14.26 -3.15
C MET A 123 -4.94 13.68 -3.24
N ILE A 124 -4.43 13.48 -4.46
CA ILE A 124 -3.07 12.98 -4.67
C ILE A 124 -2.05 13.95 -4.03
N ARG A 125 -2.22 15.26 -4.22
CA ARG A 125 -1.34 16.27 -3.62
C ARG A 125 -1.43 16.30 -2.10
N GLU A 126 -2.64 16.27 -1.54
CA GLU A 126 -2.87 16.25 -0.09
C GLU A 126 -2.16 15.05 0.57
N ILE A 127 -2.34 13.85 0.02
CA ILE A 127 -1.75 12.63 0.55
C ILE A 127 -0.24 12.62 0.36
N HIS A 128 0.24 13.04 -0.81
CA HIS A 128 1.67 13.14 -1.10
C HIS A 128 2.39 14.11 -0.14
N ASP A 129 1.81 15.29 0.12
CA ASP A 129 2.34 16.24 1.08
C ASP A 129 2.34 15.70 2.51
N ALA A 130 1.33 14.92 2.86
CA ALA A 130 1.27 14.29 4.18
C ALA A 130 2.40 13.27 4.35
N TYR A 131 2.64 12.38 3.38
CA TYR A 131 3.76 11.43 3.43
C TYR A 131 5.13 12.12 3.36
N ARG A 132 5.28 13.18 2.57
CA ARG A 132 6.51 13.98 2.59
C ARG A 132 6.83 14.53 3.98
N LYS A 133 5.82 14.92 4.76
CA LYS A 133 6.01 15.35 6.16
C LYS A 133 6.42 14.18 7.06
N VAL A 134 5.81 13.00 6.88
CA VAL A 134 6.17 11.78 7.62
C VAL A 134 7.64 11.44 7.39
N TYR A 135 8.07 11.35 6.14
CA TYR A 135 9.43 10.92 5.79
C TYR A 135 10.46 12.04 5.80
N GLN A 136 10.04 13.31 5.91
CA GLN A 136 10.90 14.51 5.87
C GLN A 136 11.80 14.56 4.63
N GLU A 137 11.29 14.08 3.51
CA GLU A 137 12.01 13.95 2.24
C GLU A 137 11.34 14.75 1.13
N GLY A 138 12.13 14.98 0.06
CA GLY A 138 11.64 15.59 -1.16
C GLY A 138 10.59 14.74 -1.86
N ALA A 139 10.01 15.26 -2.93
CA ALA A 139 9.01 14.56 -3.72
C ALA A 139 9.60 13.32 -4.39
N ILE A 140 8.88 12.21 -4.33
CA ILE A 140 9.12 11.06 -5.20
C ILE A 140 8.38 11.31 -6.50
N LEU A 141 9.13 11.44 -7.60
CA LEU A 141 8.53 11.57 -8.92
C LEU A 141 7.80 10.28 -9.25
N SER A 142 6.49 10.36 -9.39
CA SER A 142 5.62 9.20 -9.57
C SER A 142 4.43 9.53 -10.48
N THR A 143 3.73 8.48 -10.89
CA THR A 143 2.50 8.57 -11.69
C THR A 143 1.40 7.78 -10.99
N VAL A 144 0.23 8.36 -10.89
CA VAL A 144 -0.99 7.66 -10.46
C VAL A 144 -1.81 7.31 -11.70
N VAL A 145 -2.22 6.06 -11.81
CA VAL A 145 -3.05 5.52 -12.90
C VAL A 145 -4.37 5.08 -12.30
N ILE A 146 -5.48 5.65 -12.76
CA ILE A 146 -6.82 5.30 -12.29
C ILE A 146 -7.67 4.82 -13.47
N SER A 147 -8.22 3.61 -13.37
CA SER A 147 -9.08 3.02 -14.40
C SER A 147 -10.22 2.21 -13.79
N ASN A 148 -11.31 2.07 -14.53
CA ASN A 148 -12.28 1.03 -14.23
C ASN A 148 -11.66 -0.34 -14.48
N PHE A 149 -12.22 -1.37 -13.85
CA PHE A 149 -11.85 -2.75 -14.13
C PHE A 149 -12.00 -3.09 -15.62
N PRO A 150 -11.13 -3.94 -16.18
CA PRO A 150 -11.26 -4.43 -17.54
C PRO A 150 -12.40 -5.46 -17.72
N VAL A 151 -12.97 -5.91 -16.60
CA VAL A 151 -14.10 -6.85 -16.53
C VAL A 151 -15.20 -6.28 -15.67
N GLN A 152 -16.42 -6.78 -15.82
CA GLN A 152 -17.53 -6.33 -14.98
C GLN A 152 -17.35 -6.79 -13.53
N VAL A 153 -17.48 -5.85 -12.60
CA VAL A 153 -17.41 -6.09 -11.16
C VAL A 153 -18.55 -5.39 -10.43
N SER A 154 -18.85 -5.84 -9.22
CA SER A 154 -19.86 -5.20 -8.38
C SER A 154 -19.37 -3.83 -7.87
N PRO A 155 -20.28 -2.88 -7.59
CA PRO A 155 -19.91 -1.62 -6.94
C PRO A 155 -19.14 -1.83 -5.64
N GLY A 156 -18.16 -0.98 -5.38
CA GLY A 156 -17.31 -1.05 -4.19
C GLY A 156 -16.10 -1.96 -4.31
N ASN A 157 -15.95 -2.73 -5.41
CA ASN A 157 -14.73 -3.48 -5.66
C ASN A 157 -13.60 -2.55 -6.10
N TRP A 158 -12.41 -2.86 -5.68
CA TRP A 158 -11.18 -2.20 -6.07
C TRP A 158 -10.01 -3.16 -5.98
N GLU A 159 -8.99 -2.89 -6.74
CA GLU A 159 -7.68 -3.54 -6.71
C GLU A 159 -6.64 -2.47 -6.99
N ALA A 160 -5.50 -2.57 -6.37
CA ALA A 160 -4.44 -1.60 -6.60
C ALA A 160 -3.06 -2.24 -6.42
N GLU A 161 -2.06 -1.63 -7.01
CA GLU A 161 -0.66 -2.00 -6.85
C GLU A 161 0.23 -0.79 -7.05
N THR A 162 1.25 -0.66 -6.21
CA THR A 162 2.33 0.31 -6.42
C THR A 162 3.57 -0.41 -6.91
N ARG A 163 3.86 -0.27 -8.21
CA ARG A 163 5.00 -0.89 -8.87
C ARG A 163 6.02 0.17 -9.30
N GLY A 164 7.22 0.09 -8.75
CA GLY A 164 8.23 1.14 -8.97
C GLY A 164 7.71 2.50 -8.52
N ASN A 165 7.62 3.45 -9.44
CA ASN A 165 7.10 4.80 -9.18
C ASN A 165 5.67 4.99 -9.72
N THR A 166 4.95 3.90 -9.99
CA THR A 166 3.59 3.97 -10.52
C THR A 166 2.61 3.35 -9.55
N VAL A 167 1.63 4.14 -9.15
CA VAL A 167 0.46 3.71 -8.37
C VAL A 167 -0.65 3.39 -9.35
N THR A 168 -1.10 2.14 -9.43
CA THR A 168 -2.20 1.69 -10.29
C THR A 168 -3.41 1.39 -9.44
N ILE A 169 -4.54 2.04 -9.73
CA ILE A 169 -5.82 1.81 -9.04
C ILE A 169 -6.85 1.40 -10.08
N LEU A 170 -7.42 0.21 -9.91
CA LEU A 170 -8.59 -0.26 -10.61
C LEU A 170 -9.77 -0.21 -9.64
N SER A 171 -10.78 0.57 -9.95
CA SER A 171 -11.93 0.74 -9.08
C SER A 171 -13.23 0.59 -9.87
N SER A 172 -14.25 0.02 -9.22
CA SER A 172 -15.60 0.15 -9.70
C SER A 172 -16.15 1.53 -9.35
N ASP A 173 -17.13 1.99 -10.12
CA ASP A 173 -17.88 3.18 -9.71
C ASP A 173 -18.68 2.90 -8.44
N MET A 174 -18.86 3.93 -7.62
CA MET A 174 -19.65 3.88 -6.39
C MET A 174 -21.00 4.53 -6.63
N PRO A 175 -22.08 4.07 -5.97
CA PRO A 175 -23.42 4.61 -6.19
C PRO A 175 -23.56 6.11 -5.90
N PHE A 176 -22.72 6.64 -4.98
CA PHE A 176 -22.81 8.02 -4.53
C PHE A 176 -21.45 8.71 -4.56
N ARG A 177 -21.46 10.00 -4.92
CA ARG A 177 -20.25 10.84 -5.00
C ARG A 177 -19.42 10.82 -3.70
N THR A 178 -20.05 10.93 -2.53
CA THR A 178 -19.33 10.90 -1.25
C THR A 178 -18.60 9.58 -1.05
N GLN A 179 -19.22 8.45 -1.37
CA GLN A 179 -18.59 7.14 -1.28
C GLN A 179 -17.45 6.99 -2.28
N SER A 180 -17.63 7.50 -3.51
CA SER A 180 -16.59 7.49 -4.54
C SER A 180 -15.33 8.25 -4.09
N LEU A 181 -15.52 9.45 -3.51
CA LEU A 181 -14.44 10.26 -2.97
C LEU A 181 -13.73 9.59 -1.77
N GLN A 182 -14.51 9.02 -0.84
CA GLN A 182 -13.96 8.29 0.31
C GLN A 182 -13.14 7.09 -0.12
N ARG A 183 -13.66 6.30 -1.06
CA ARG A 183 -12.98 5.12 -1.59
C ARG A 183 -11.67 5.50 -2.30
N LEU A 184 -11.71 6.50 -3.17
CA LEU A 184 -10.51 6.97 -3.85
C LEU A 184 -9.44 7.43 -2.86
N HIS A 185 -9.83 8.19 -1.84
CA HIS A 185 -8.90 8.67 -0.83
C HIS A 185 -8.29 7.52 0.00
N GLU A 186 -9.09 6.48 0.31
CA GLU A 186 -8.62 5.27 1.00
C GLU A 186 -7.55 4.53 0.18
N GLN A 187 -7.85 4.26 -1.09
CA GLN A 187 -6.95 3.59 -2.02
C GLN A 187 -5.64 4.36 -2.19
N LEU A 188 -5.74 5.66 -2.46
CA LEU A 188 -4.58 6.52 -2.63
C LEU A 188 -3.68 6.56 -1.38
N ARG A 189 -4.26 6.61 -0.17
CA ARG A 189 -3.45 6.61 1.05
C ARG A 189 -2.65 5.33 1.21
N HIS A 190 -3.25 4.17 0.94
CA HIS A 190 -2.58 2.89 1.04
C HIS A 190 -1.46 2.78 0.00
N GLU A 191 -1.81 2.97 -1.27
CA GLU A 191 -0.85 2.76 -2.36
C GLU A 191 0.28 3.80 -2.38
N MET A 192 -0.01 5.04 -2.07
CA MET A 192 1.05 6.06 -2.05
C MET A 192 2.04 5.87 -0.90
N PHE A 193 1.69 5.17 0.19
CA PHE A 193 2.65 4.76 1.20
C PHE A 193 3.77 3.90 0.57
N HIS A 194 3.41 3.02 -0.34
CA HIS A 194 4.36 2.12 -1.00
C HIS A 194 5.37 2.83 -1.92
N LEU A 195 5.14 4.06 -2.30
CA LEU A 195 6.16 4.86 -2.99
C LEU A 195 7.41 5.05 -2.12
N TRP A 196 7.26 5.16 -0.80
CA TRP A 196 8.38 5.23 0.16
C TRP A 196 8.78 3.84 0.65
N ILE A 197 7.84 3.06 1.16
CA ILE A 197 8.07 1.73 1.73
C ILE A 197 7.12 0.73 1.07
N PRO A 198 7.62 -0.32 0.39
CA PRO A 198 9.03 -0.76 0.32
C PRO A 198 9.81 -0.24 -0.89
N ASN A 199 9.20 0.46 -1.85
CA ASN A 199 9.74 0.59 -3.22
C ASN A 199 11.08 1.35 -3.32
N THR A 200 11.32 2.32 -2.44
CA THR A 200 12.59 3.05 -2.40
C THR A 200 13.63 2.40 -1.51
N LEU A 201 13.25 1.44 -0.66
CA LEU A 201 14.18 0.76 0.22
C LEU A 201 15.00 -0.30 -0.52
N ASN A 202 16.22 -0.56 -0.06
CA ASN A 202 17.02 -1.69 -0.51
C ASN A 202 16.94 -2.82 0.51
N LEU A 203 15.72 -3.26 0.81
CA LEU A 203 15.42 -4.40 1.66
C LEU A 203 14.95 -5.57 0.79
N THR A 204 15.34 -6.78 1.16
CA THR A 204 15.04 -8.02 0.45
C THR A 204 14.29 -9.01 1.34
N GLY A 205 13.77 -10.07 0.73
CA GLY A 205 13.01 -11.10 1.44
C GLY A 205 11.52 -10.76 1.57
N ASN A 206 10.76 -11.68 2.19
CA ASN A 206 9.32 -11.58 2.34
C ASN A 206 8.99 -10.99 3.72
N TYR A 207 8.80 -9.69 3.77
CA TYR A 207 8.41 -8.95 4.98
C TYR A 207 7.11 -8.15 4.78
N ASP A 208 6.19 -8.73 4.00
CA ASP A 208 4.90 -8.16 3.60
C ASP A 208 4.04 -7.77 4.80
N TRP A 209 4.13 -8.54 5.89
CA TRP A 209 3.46 -8.22 7.16
C TRP A 209 3.76 -6.80 7.64
N PHE A 210 4.98 -6.34 7.38
CA PHE A 210 5.37 -5.00 7.77
C PHE A 210 4.83 -3.97 6.79
N TYR A 211 5.25 -4.01 5.52
CA TYR A 211 4.90 -2.90 4.64
C TYR A 211 3.39 -2.87 4.31
N GLU A 212 2.68 -4.01 4.28
CA GLU A 212 1.23 -4.02 4.12
C GLU A 212 0.49 -3.64 5.41
N GLY A 213 0.85 -4.26 6.53
CA GLY A 213 0.20 -3.98 7.81
C GLY A 213 0.42 -2.54 8.27
N PHE A 214 1.64 -2.03 8.13
CA PHE A 214 1.96 -0.64 8.48
C PHE A 214 1.38 0.35 7.47
N ALA A 215 1.28 -0.01 6.18
CA ALA A 215 0.57 0.82 5.20
C ALA A 215 -0.90 1.01 5.56
N LEU A 216 -1.59 -0.06 5.97
CA LEU A 216 -2.99 0.03 6.44
C LEU A 216 -3.11 0.92 7.66
N TYR A 217 -2.24 0.74 8.65
CA TYR A 217 -2.26 1.53 9.88
C TYR A 217 -1.95 3.01 9.62
N GLU A 218 -0.88 3.31 8.90
CA GLU A 218 -0.48 4.69 8.58
C GLU A 218 -1.51 5.38 7.67
N SER A 219 -2.08 4.64 6.70
CA SER A 219 -3.19 5.12 5.88
C SER A 219 -4.39 5.52 6.74
N LEU A 220 -4.74 4.71 7.73
CA LEU A 220 -5.84 4.97 8.65
C LEU A 220 -5.54 6.16 9.57
N LYS A 221 -4.35 6.23 10.14
CA LYS A 221 -3.88 7.33 10.99
C LYS A 221 -3.83 8.66 10.20
N LEU A 222 -3.34 8.60 8.95
CA LEU A 222 -3.34 9.74 8.04
C LEU A 222 -4.76 10.25 7.77
N ALA A 223 -5.73 9.35 7.60
CA ALA A 223 -7.14 9.72 7.39
C ALA A 223 -7.70 10.53 8.56
N VAL A 224 -7.40 10.13 9.80
CA VAL A 224 -7.76 10.90 11.01
C VAL A 224 -7.02 12.25 11.02
N GLY A 225 -5.72 12.23 10.70
CA GLY A 225 -4.89 13.43 10.65
C GLY A 225 -5.38 14.49 9.67
N LEU A 226 -5.87 14.06 8.53
CA LEU A 226 -6.46 14.89 7.46
C LEU A 226 -7.96 15.17 7.66
N ASN A 227 -8.57 14.68 8.74
CA ASN A 227 -10.01 14.78 9.04
C ASN A 227 -10.92 14.18 7.94
N ARG A 228 -10.46 13.13 7.29
CA ARG A 228 -11.22 12.37 6.27
C ARG A 228 -12.11 11.30 6.91
N ILE A 229 -11.77 10.87 8.12
CA ILE A 229 -12.57 10.00 8.98
C ILE A 229 -12.55 10.55 10.42
N ARG A 230 -13.53 10.15 11.23
CA ARG A 230 -13.58 10.42 12.66
C ARG A 230 -12.70 9.44 13.41
N PHE A 231 -12.36 9.77 14.66
CA PHE A 231 -11.60 8.85 15.51
C PHE A 231 -12.40 7.58 15.85
N ASP A 232 -13.71 7.68 15.92
CA ASP A 232 -14.58 6.50 16.11
C ASP A 232 -14.48 5.54 14.91
N ASP A 233 -14.46 6.06 13.66
CA ASP A 233 -14.28 5.25 12.46
C ASP A 233 -12.90 4.55 12.42
N PHE A 234 -11.87 5.22 13.00
CA PHE A 234 -10.55 4.64 13.19
C PHE A 234 -10.61 3.44 14.16
N LEU A 235 -11.26 3.59 15.32
CA LEU A 235 -11.44 2.51 16.29
C LEU A 235 -12.30 1.38 15.73
N ASP A 236 -13.37 1.68 14.99
CA ASP A 236 -14.21 0.67 14.33
C ASP A 236 -13.42 -0.18 13.33
N THR A 237 -12.48 0.44 12.61
CA THR A 237 -11.62 -0.27 11.65
C THR A 237 -10.69 -1.24 12.36
N LEU A 238 -10.05 -0.80 13.46
CA LEU A 238 -9.22 -1.66 14.30
C LEU A 238 -10.05 -2.78 14.97
N SER A 239 -11.26 -2.49 15.39
CA SER A 239 -12.20 -3.46 15.97
C SER A 239 -12.52 -4.57 14.98
N ARG A 240 -12.84 -4.21 13.75
CA ARG A 240 -13.09 -5.18 12.66
C ARG A 240 -11.87 -6.03 12.37
N ALA A 241 -10.70 -5.44 12.29
CA ALA A 241 -9.46 -6.18 12.06
C ALA A 241 -9.17 -7.17 13.19
N HIS A 242 -9.40 -6.79 14.45
CA HIS A 242 -9.26 -7.70 15.59
C HIS A 242 -10.27 -8.84 15.55
N THR A 243 -11.52 -8.57 15.22
CA THR A 243 -12.55 -9.60 15.03
C THR A 243 -12.15 -10.58 13.92
N ILE A 244 -11.61 -10.07 12.80
CA ILE A 244 -11.13 -10.90 11.69
C ILE A 244 -9.93 -11.75 12.11
N ASP A 245 -8.94 -11.16 12.79
CA ASP A 245 -7.79 -11.91 13.32
C ASP A 245 -8.20 -12.96 14.34
N GLY A 246 -9.15 -12.63 15.23
CA GLY A 246 -9.71 -13.53 16.21
C GLY A 246 -10.45 -14.75 15.63
N ALA A 247 -11.05 -14.59 14.44
CA ALA A 247 -11.77 -15.65 13.74
C ALA A 247 -10.84 -16.65 12.99
N LEU A 248 -9.54 -16.39 12.90
CA LEU A 248 -8.59 -17.28 12.24
C LEU A 248 -8.39 -18.56 13.07
N GLY A 249 -8.72 -19.73 12.49
CA GLY A 249 -8.65 -21.02 13.17
C GLY A 249 -7.21 -21.48 13.48
N GLN A 250 -6.29 -21.28 12.56
CA GLN A 250 -4.85 -21.52 12.74
C GLN A 250 -4.08 -20.26 12.39
N ARG A 251 -3.12 -19.94 13.23
CA ARG A 251 -2.20 -18.83 13.02
C ARG A 251 -0.78 -19.34 12.87
N VAL A 252 -0.07 -18.70 11.98
CA VAL A 252 1.40 -18.79 11.89
C VAL A 252 1.97 -17.44 12.33
N SER A 253 3.28 -17.35 12.54
CA SER A 253 3.91 -16.05 12.77
C SER A 253 3.70 -15.13 11.56
N LEU A 254 3.68 -13.82 11.77
CA LEU A 254 3.56 -12.87 10.65
C LEU A 254 4.73 -13.01 9.65
N ILE A 255 5.91 -13.42 10.15
CA ILE A 255 7.08 -13.71 9.31
C ILE A 255 6.77 -14.88 8.36
N GLN A 256 6.18 -15.97 8.87
CA GLN A 256 5.78 -17.11 8.04
C GLN A 256 4.60 -16.76 7.13
N ALA A 257 3.64 -15.96 7.62
CA ALA A 257 2.51 -15.50 6.84
C ALA A 257 2.94 -14.73 5.59
N SER A 258 3.97 -13.88 5.67
CA SER A 258 4.53 -13.18 4.52
C SER A 258 5.07 -14.12 3.45
N GLY A 259 5.69 -15.24 3.83
CA GLY A 259 6.14 -16.26 2.88
C GLY A 259 5.02 -16.93 2.09
N ASN A 260 3.78 -16.92 2.63
CA ASN A 260 2.59 -17.56 2.07
C ASN A 260 1.49 -16.55 1.68
N HIS A 261 1.82 -15.28 1.58
CA HIS A 261 0.88 -14.19 1.38
C HIS A 261 -0.11 -14.46 0.22
N PHE A 262 0.39 -14.87 -0.93
CA PHE A 262 -0.44 -15.11 -2.12
C PHE A 262 -1.20 -16.46 -2.13
N VAL A 263 -0.93 -17.35 -1.17
CA VAL A 263 -1.53 -18.70 -1.14
C VAL A 263 -2.42 -18.99 0.06
N GLY A 264 -2.68 -18.04 0.97
CA GLY A 264 -3.62 -18.29 2.07
C GLY A 264 -3.44 -17.46 3.34
N SER A 265 -2.33 -16.75 3.49
CA SER A 265 -2.06 -15.93 4.70
C SER A 265 -2.36 -14.44 4.52
N ASN A 266 -3.03 -14.07 3.42
CA ASN A 266 -3.33 -12.68 3.08
C ASN A 266 -4.05 -11.95 4.22
N THR A 267 -5.17 -12.51 4.71
CA THR A 267 -5.96 -11.89 5.78
C THR A 267 -5.12 -11.65 7.04
N GLN A 268 -4.24 -12.57 7.41
CA GLN A 268 -3.38 -12.43 8.57
C GLN A 268 -2.34 -11.32 8.37
N VAL A 269 -1.70 -11.24 7.22
CA VAL A 269 -0.72 -10.19 6.88
C VAL A 269 -1.35 -8.80 7.02
N TYR A 270 -2.53 -8.59 6.46
CA TYR A 270 -3.21 -7.30 6.50
C TYR A 270 -3.83 -7.00 7.86
N ALA A 271 -4.73 -7.84 8.36
CA ALA A 271 -5.47 -7.56 9.59
C ALA A 271 -4.54 -7.51 10.81
N ARG A 272 -3.79 -8.60 11.04
CA ARG A 272 -2.88 -8.67 12.19
C ARG A 272 -1.70 -7.70 12.04
N GLY A 273 -1.17 -7.51 10.83
CA GLY A 273 -0.11 -6.53 10.57
C GLY A 273 -0.52 -5.11 10.95
N MET A 274 -1.75 -4.69 10.62
CA MET A 274 -2.30 -3.38 11.02
C MET A 274 -2.43 -3.26 12.55
N LEU A 275 -2.93 -4.29 13.22
CA LEU A 275 -3.07 -4.31 14.69
C LEU A 275 -1.72 -4.22 15.39
N VAL A 276 -0.73 -4.95 14.89
CA VAL A 276 0.63 -4.90 15.43
C VAL A 276 1.27 -3.53 15.23
N ALA A 277 1.06 -2.89 14.07
CA ALA A 277 1.52 -1.53 13.83
C ALA A 277 0.93 -0.54 14.84
N PHE A 278 -0.38 -0.65 15.11
CA PHE A 278 -1.06 0.14 16.15
C PHE A 278 -0.48 -0.10 17.54
N LEU A 279 -0.25 -1.35 17.95
CA LEU A 279 0.34 -1.67 19.26
C LEU A 279 1.79 -1.16 19.37
N CYS A 280 2.56 -1.25 18.29
CA CYS A 280 3.90 -0.65 18.25
C CYS A 280 3.86 0.87 18.40
N ASP A 281 2.89 1.55 17.77
CA ASP A 281 2.74 3.00 17.92
C ASP A 281 2.37 3.39 19.36
N LEU A 282 1.43 2.66 19.97
CA LEU A 282 1.10 2.86 21.41
C LEU A 282 2.32 2.65 22.29
N ALA A 283 3.07 1.58 22.11
CA ALA A 283 4.27 1.27 22.89
C ALA A 283 5.33 2.38 22.78
N LEU A 284 5.55 2.89 21.56
CA LEU A 284 6.49 3.98 21.29
C LEU A 284 6.03 5.30 21.94
N LEU A 285 4.76 5.66 21.78
CA LEU A 285 4.17 6.85 22.36
C LEU A 285 4.20 6.81 23.90
N GLU A 286 3.87 5.67 24.50
CA GLU A 286 3.90 5.51 25.96
C GLU A 286 5.30 5.63 26.53
N GLN A 287 6.29 4.94 25.96
CA GLN A 287 7.67 4.96 26.42
C GLN A 287 8.28 6.36 26.29
N SER A 288 8.03 7.03 25.18
CA SER A 288 8.60 8.35 24.87
C SER A 288 7.85 9.51 25.49
N LYS A 289 6.74 9.26 26.21
CA LYS A 289 5.80 10.30 26.68
C LYS A 289 5.27 11.16 25.52
N GLY A 290 4.90 10.51 24.44
CA GLY A 290 4.33 11.15 23.24
C GLY A 290 5.34 11.85 22.32
N LYS A 291 6.65 11.59 22.48
CA LYS A 291 7.71 12.20 21.67
C LYS A 291 8.13 11.35 20.48
N ARG A 292 7.85 10.07 20.48
CA ARG A 292 8.21 9.11 19.41
C ARG A 292 7.01 8.25 19.05
N SER A 293 6.80 8.04 17.76
CA SER A 293 5.71 7.26 17.17
C SER A 293 6.25 6.27 16.14
N VAL A 294 5.38 5.47 15.56
CA VAL A 294 5.72 4.61 14.41
C VAL A 294 6.25 5.42 13.24
N GLU A 295 5.77 6.63 13.00
CA GLU A 295 6.29 7.50 11.94
C GLU A 295 7.78 7.82 12.12
N ASP A 296 8.27 7.96 13.35
CA ASP A 296 9.70 8.14 13.60
C ASP A 296 10.52 6.90 13.25
N LEU A 297 9.94 5.73 13.50
CA LEU A 297 10.54 4.45 13.14
C LEU A 297 10.58 4.27 11.60
N LEU A 298 9.49 4.57 10.91
CA LEU A 298 9.42 4.54 9.46
C LEU A 298 10.43 5.50 8.83
N ARG A 299 10.59 6.69 9.39
CA ARG A 299 11.58 7.69 8.97
C ARG A 299 13.01 7.20 9.18
N GLU A 300 13.30 6.58 10.32
CA GLU A 300 14.60 5.99 10.60
C GLU A 300 14.93 4.86 9.62
N LEU A 301 13.98 3.96 9.36
CA LEU A 301 14.11 2.89 8.37
C LEU A 301 14.39 3.46 6.98
N PHE A 302 13.60 4.45 6.57
CA PHE A 302 13.74 5.10 5.28
C PHE A 302 15.12 5.77 5.14
N ALA A 303 15.54 6.55 6.12
CA ALA A 303 16.81 7.25 6.08
C ALA A 303 18.03 6.31 5.98
N LYS A 304 17.96 5.14 6.65
CA LYS A 304 19.07 4.17 6.67
C LYS A 304 19.12 3.25 5.46
N HIS A 305 17.97 2.88 4.92
CA HIS A 305 17.88 1.77 3.94
C HIS A 305 17.36 2.19 2.58
N ARG A 306 17.11 3.49 2.33
CA ARG A 306 16.76 3.94 0.98
C ARG A 306 17.93 3.74 0.03
N LYS A 307 17.64 3.39 -1.20
CA LYS A 307 18.65 3.27 -2.27
C LYS A 307 19.43 4.59 -2.45
N PRO A 308 20.74 4.55 -2.58
CA PRO A 308 21.60 3.40 -2.93
C PRO A 308 22.21 2.64 -1.73
N ALA A 309 21.61 2.64 -0.54
CA ALA A 309 22.09 1.87 0.59
C ALA A 309 22.36 0.39 0.22
N GLU A 310 23.21 -0.30 0.99
CA GLU A 310 23.45 -1.73 0.81
C GLU A 310 22.17 -2.53 1.04
N ALA A 311 22.03 -3.65 0.31
CA ALA A 311 20.89 -4.53 0.47
C ALA A 311 20.95 -5.24 1.83
N ALA A 312 19.79 -5.27 2.51
CA ALA A 312 19.64 -5.93 3.80
C ALA A 312 18.38 -6.81 3.81
N ASP A 313 18.35 -7.82 4.69
CA ASP A 313 17.16 -8.62 4.90
C ASP A 313 16.07 -7.78 5.62
N GLY A 314 14.89 -7.71 5.04
CA GLY A 314 13.80 -6.88 5.52
C GLY A 314 13.29 -7.31 6.89
N ASN A 315 13.07 -8.61 7.11
CA ASN A 315 12.63 -9.11 8.42
C ASN A 315 13.65 -8.80 9.52
N THR A 316 14.91 -9.16 9.30
CA THR A 316 15.98 -8.90 10.26
C THR A 316 16.09 -7.42 10.61
N THR A 317 16.02 -6.56 9.59
CA THR A 317 16.14 -5.11 9.74
C THR A 317 14.98 -4.53 10.55
N VAL A 318 13.74 -4.84 10.16
CA VAL A 318 12.55 -4.28 10.82
C VAL A 318 12.40 -4.83 12.23
N LEU A 319 12.58 -6.14 12.43
CA LEU A 319 12.53 -6.75 13.76
C LEU A 319 13.61 -6.18 14.69
N GLY A 320 14.84 -5.99 14.18
CA GLY A 320 15.91 -5.35 14.94
C GLY A 320 15.56 -3.95 15.38
N LEU A 321 14.95 -3.15 14.49
CA LEU A 321 14.52 -1.79 14.78
C LEU A 321 13.39 -1.74 15.83
N LEU A 322 12.39 -2.62 15.72
CA LEU A 322 11.31 -2.74 16.72
C LEU A 322 11.82 -3.23 18.07
N ARG A 323 12.68 -4.25 18.09
CA ARG A 323 13.29 -4.82 19.32
C ARG A 323 14.19 -3.85 20.05
N SER A 324 14.79 -2.89 19.37
CA SER A 324 15.59 -1.84 20.00
C SER A 324 14.78 -0.95 20.95
N ASN A 325 13.45 -1.01 20.85
CA ASN A 325 12.53 -0.32 21.74
C ASN A 325 11.97 -1.29 22.79
N ALA A 326 12.27 -1.07 24.06
CA ALA A 326 11.94 -2.00 25.15
C ALA A 326 10.43 -2.27 25.28
N ASN A 327 9.57 -1.29 24.96
CA ASN A 327 8.13 -1.49 25.04
C ASN A 327 7.53 -2.15 23.77
N ALA A 328 8.17 -2.00 22.61
CA ALA A 328 7.75 -2.66 21.38
C ALA A 328 8.26 -4.11 21.28
N ALA A 329 9.37 -4.44 21.94
CA ALA A 329 9.94 -5.79 21.93
C ALA A 329 8.94 -6.89 22.34
N PRO A 330 8.12 -6.74 23.40
CA PRO A 330 7.09 -7.73 23.73
C PRO A 330 6.04 -7.91 22.64
N VAL A 331 5.66 -6.84 21.92
CA VAL A 331 4.73 -6.92 20.79
C VAL A 331 5.34 -7.76 19.67
N VAL A 332 6.64 -7.59 19.42
CA VAL A 332 7.38 -8.39 18.41
C VAL A 332 7.35 -9.87 18.78
N GLU A 333 7.71 -10.22 20.03
CA GLU A 333 7.85 -11.61 20.42
C GLU A 333 6.49 -12.34 20.48
N LYS A 334 5.46 -11.68 20.99
CA LYS A 334 4.12 -12.29 21.10
C LYS A 334 3.40 -12.37 19.75
N TYR A 335 3.41 -11.29 18.98
CA TYR A 335 2.43 -11.09 17.91
C TYR A 335 3.01 -11.07 16.51
N ILE A 336 4.32 -10.88 16.35
CA ILE A 336 5.01 -10.92 15.05
C ILE A 336 5.76 -12.25 14.87
N ALA A 337 6.69 -12.54 15.78
CA ALA A 337 7.45 -13.78 15.79
C ALA A 337 6.65 -14.95 16.38
N GLY A 338 5.83 -14.68 17.39
CA GLY A 338 4.88 -15.59 18.00
C GLY A 338 3.53 -15.62 17.31
N THR A 339 2.63 -16.44 17.88
CA THR A 339 1.27 -16.68 17.36
C THR A 339 0.20 -16.41 18.42
N GLU A 340 0.54 -15.69 19.50
CA GLU A 340 -0.35 -15.43 20.61
C GLU A 340 -1.58 -14.62 20.16
N ASN A 341 -2.71 -14.81 20.83
CA ASN A 341 -3.89 -13.98 20.65
C ASN A 341 -3.59 -12.55 21.09
N LEU A 342 -4.13 -11.58 20.36
CA LEU A 342 -4.03 -10.18 20.77
C LEU A 342 -4.92 -9.94 22.00
N GLU A 343 -4.29 -9.48 23.08
CA GLU A 343 -4.95 -9.22 24.35
C GLU A 343 -5.25 -7.73 24.50
N TRP A 344 -6.37 -7.27 23.93
CA TRP A 344 -6.75 -5.87 23.92
C TRP A 344 -6.78 -5.23 25.30
N THR A 345 -7.34 -5.92 26.30
CA THR A 345 -7.54 -5.34 27.62
C THR A 345 -6.24 -4.88 28.27
N SER A 346 -5.19 -5.70 28.17
CA SER A 346 -3.87 -5.35 28.70
C SER A 346 -3.15 -4.31 27.86
N GLU A 347 -3.17 -4.49 26.54
CA GLU A 347 -2.41 -3.67 25.60
C GLU A 347 -2.98 -2.24 25.48
N LEU A 348 -4.30 -2.06 25.61
CA LEU A 348 -4.96 -0.76 25.48
C LEU A 348 -5.16 0.00 26.80
N ALA A 349 -4.89 -0.66 27.94
CA ALA A 349 -5.18 -0.08 29.26
C ALA A 349 -4.52 1.29 29.48
N GLY A 350 -3.28 1.47 29.00
CA GLY A 350 -2.53 2.73 29.08
C GLY A 350 -3.04 3.82 28.17
N ALA A 351 -3.67 3.46 27.04
CA ALA A 351 -4.11 4.39 26.00
C ALA A 351 -5.46 5.08 26.29
N GLY A 352 -6.21 4.61 27.26
CA GLY A 352 -7.56 5.14 27.50
C GLY A 352 -8.58 4.64 26.48
N ILE A 353 -8.31 3.50 25.86
CA ILE A 353 -9.19 2.77 24.95
C ILE A 353 -9.63 1.49 25.70
N GLU A 354 -10.85 1.07 25.48
CA GLU A 354 -11.40 -0.17 26.04
C GLU A 354 -12.22 -0.90 24.98
N ASP A 355 -12.34 -2.22 25.12
CA ASP A 355 -13.33 -3.00 24.41
C ASP A 355 -14.66 -2.91 25.17
N ALA A 356 -15.68 -2.39 24.53
CA ALA A 356 -16.96 -2.11 25.15
C ALA A 356 -17.86 -3.34 25.27
N ASP A 357 -17.64 -4.35 24.43
CA ASP A 357 -18.48 -5.53 24.35
C ASP A 357 -17.72 -6.79 24.82
N ALA A 358 -18.33 -7.52 25.73
CA ALA A 358 -17.84 -8.84 26.16
C ALA A 358 -18.23 -9.97 25.16
N GLY A 359 -18.67 -9.60 23.95
CA GLY A 359 -19.15 -10.51 22.92
C GLY A 359 -18.03 -11.00 21.97
N PRO A 360 -18.39 -11.80 20.96
CA PRO A 360 -17.43 -12.32 19.97
C PRO A 360 -16.90 -11.24 19.00
N LEU A 361 -17.55 -10.08 18.97
CA LEU A 361 -17.16 -8.95 18.13
C LEU A 361 -16.47 -7.91 18.99
N THR A 362 -15.31 -7.46 18.56
CA THR A 362 -14.60 -6.37 19.21
C THR A 362 -15.27 -5.03 18.94
N ASN A 363 -15.40 -4.20 19.97
CA ASN A 363 -15.97 -2.85 19.90
C ASN A 363 -15.11 -1.88 20.71
N LEU A 364 -14.10 -1.31 20.09
CA LEU A 364 -13.21 -0.35 20.73
C LEU A 364 -13.85 1.02 20.86
N ARG A 365 -13.72 1.60 22.04
CA ARG A 365 -14.13 2.98 22.31
C ARG A 365 -13.17 3.69 23.24
N VAL A 366 -13.21 5.00 23.25
CA VAL A 366 -12.49 5.82 24.21
C VAL A 366 -13.24 5.76 25.55
N LYS A 367 -12.49 5.54 26.64
CA LYS A 367 -13.06 5.52 28.00
C LYS A 367 -13.71 6.85 28.36
N GLU A 368 -14.82 6.82 29.09
CA GLU A 368 -15.50 8.04 29.54
C GLU A 368 -14.61 8.92 30.42
N LYS A 369 -13.84 8.30 31.32
CA LYS A 369 -12.93 8.98 32.23
C LYS A 369 -11.49 8.73 31.80
N LEU A 370 -10.80 9.80 31.42
CA LEU A 370 -9.41 9.78 30.98
C LEU A 370 -8.52 10.53 31.95
N SER A 371 -7.38 9.93 32.27
CA SER A 371 -6.27 10.63 32.92
C SER A 371 -5.63 11.65 31.97
N GLY A 372 -4.87 12.61 32.49
CA GLY A 372 -4.15 13.57 31.67
C GLY A 372 -3.16 12.93 30.69
N ARG A 373 -2.51 11.82 31.08
CA ARG A 373 -1.61 11.04 30.23
C ARG A 373 -2.34 10.39 29.08
N GLN A 374 -3.49 9.77 29.33
CA GLN A 374 -4.33 9.14 28.31
C GLN A 374 -4.84 10.17 27.30
N LYS A 375 -5.32 11.34 27.77
CA LYS A 375 -5.71 12.44 26.89
C LYS A 375 -4.57 12.87 25.97
N ALA A 376 -3.37 13.06 26.53
CA ALA A 376 -2.19 13.45 25.75
C ALA A 376 -1.80 12.39 24.71
N LEU A 377 -1.94 11.10 25.03
CA LEU A 377 -1.66 9.99 24.10
C LEU A 377 -2.70 9.93 22.98
N LEU A 378 -3.99 9.99 23.32
CA LEU A 378 -5.08 10.00 22.34
C LEU A 378 -4.98 11.21 21.40
N ASP A 379 -4.53 12.37 21.88
CA ASP A 379 -4.27 13.54 21.04
C ASP A 379 -3.17 13.29 20.00
N LYS A 380 -2.16 12.47 20.33
CA LYS A 380 -1.12 12.06 19.37
C LYS A 380 -1.65 11.12 18.30
N LEU A 381 -2.64 10.32 18.63
CA LEU A 381 -3.37 9.47 17.69
C LEU A 381 -4.42 10.23 16.86
N GLY A 382 -4.66 11.50 17.15
CA GLY A 382 -5.59 12.34 16.39
C GLY A 382 -7.00 12.49 16.99
N TYR A 383 -7.26 12.00 18.20
CA TYR A 383 -8.58 12.02 18.85
C TYR A 383 -9.27 13.40 18.86
N ASN A 384 -8.51 14.48 19.02
CA ASN A 384 -9.04 15.85 19.06
C ASN A 384 -8.76 16.68 17.78
N ASN A 385 -8.38 16.06 16.68
CA ASN A 385 -8.01 16.82 15.47
C ASN A 385 -9.15 17.67 14.92
N TRP A 386 -10.41 17.20 14.97
CA TRP A 386 -11.57 17.97 14.57
C TRP A 386 -11.78 19.28 15.34
N ARG A 387 -11.38 19.33 16.62
CA ARG A 387 -11.45 20.55 17.45
C ARG A 387 -10.46 21.62 17.01
N LYS A 388 -9.32 21.21 16.47
CA LYS A 388 -8.28 22.12 15.95
C LYS A 388 -8.75 22.84 14.68
N LEU A 389 -9.64 22.24 13.90
CA LEU A 389 -10.24 22.87 12.71
C LEU A 389 -11.22 23.96 13.09
N SER A 390 -12.10 23.71 14.07
CA SER A 390 -13.10 24.69 14.52
C SER A 390 -12.47 25.94 15.13
N LEU A 391 -11.22 25.84 15.61
CA LEU A 391 -10.46 26.99 16.14
C LEU A 391 -9.78 27.82 15.03
N LYS A 392 -9.54 27.24 13.86
CA LYS A 392 -8.93 27.95 12.71
C LYS A 392 -9.96 28.64 11.82
N SER A 393 -11.24 28.34 11.99
CA SER A 393 -12.36 28.96 11.24
C SER A 393 -13.00 30.14 11.99
N LYS A 394 -12.43 30.57 13.11
CA LYS A 394 -12.73 31.81 13.82
C LYS A 394 -11.53 32.76 13.70
#